data_707d00171a765e19c001a16355ee298c
#
_entry.id   707d00171a765e19c001a16355ee298c
#
_cell.length_a   1.000
_cell.length_b   1.000
_cell.length_c   1.000
_cell.angle_alpha   90.00
_cell.angle_beta   90.00
_cell.angle_gamma   90.00
#
_symmetry.space_group_name_H-M   'P 1'
#
loop_
_entity.id
_entity.type
_entity.pdbx_description
1 polymer ?
#
loop_
_entity_poly.entity_id
_entity_poly.type
_entity_poly.pdbx_seq_one_letter_code
_entity_poly.pdbx_strand_id
1 'polypeptide(L)'
;MTIAIAQMRVALADPRKNKQQMLELIQRARIAGAETIIFPEFALCGYLADELVNDEGLIADCAAAAQAIAAAADDIQVIFGNLHRENGITESRIFLAADSQLAAVPALGAANYFASTILPAPAISSTQTISLPIDGKERKVLLLLGDWREQPLPDTDAELAIALSPQPLIIGDAKAPLPQTKLPVIQMGSIGLVSLGKANYLFAGCSSFYNTDQQVIAAGAAFAEGLYLWHINGGECIAAPTGDALLADALVAGAGEFCASINASRAVIGISGGIDSALAACVYRQALGADNVYLISMPSRFNSTATKSLAQGMAEGLGLNFMTMPIEAGLALFYDSFAEDAFTAPGEKKTYVQLTDSVKENV
;
A
#
# COMPACT_ATOMS: atom_id res chain seq x y z
N MET A 1 -11.88 27.97 6.30
CA MET A 1 -10.90 27.60 5.29
C MET A 1 -10.19 26.37 5.76
N THR A 2 -9.76 25.50 4.87
CA THR A 2 -9.58 24.07 5.15
C THR A 2 -8.22 23.58 4.67
N ILE A 3 -7.71 22.54 5.34
CA ILE A 3 -6.62 21.72 4.83
C ILE A 3 -7.25 20.59 4.01
N ALA A 4 -6.82 20.42 2.78
CA ALA A 4 -7.19 19.28 1.95
C ALA A 4 -6.19 18.13 2.15
N ILE A 5 -6.68 16.95 2.41
CA ILE A 5 -5.90 15.71 2.56
C ILE A 5 -6.15 14.86 1.33
N ALA A 6 -5.14 14.72 0.50
CA ALA A 6 -5.22 13.98 -0.76
C ALA A 6 -4.73 12.54 -0.57
N GLN A 7 -5.58 11.67 -0.06
CA GLN A 7 -5.31 10.25 0.06
C GLN A 7 -5.46 9.60 -1.32
N MET A 8 -4.35 9.46 -2.04
CA MET A 8 -4.34 8.98 -3.43
C MET A 8 -3.55 7.67 -3.57
N ARG A 9 -3.90 6.90 -4.58
CA ARG A 9 -3.11 5.77 -5.03
C ARG A 9 -1.97 6.28 -5.90
N VAL A 10 -0.74 5.93 -5.55
CA VAL A 10 0.44 6.36 -6.27
C VAL A 10 0.92 5.23 -7.19
N ALA A 11 0.96 5.49 -8.50
CA ALA A 11 1.51 4.54 -9.45
C ALA A 11 3.03 4.44 -9.28
N LEU A 12 3.53 3.21 -9.15
CA LEU A 12 4.96 2.96 -8.96
C LEU A 12 5.74 3.38 -10.22
N ALA A 13 6.78 4.19 -10.02
CA ALA A 13 7.69 4.67 -11.05
C ALA A 13 7.00 5.35 -12.27
N ASP A 14 5.85 5.98 -12.05
CA ASP A 14 5.14 6.73 -13.09
C ASP A 14 4.85 8.19 -12.66
N PRO A 15 5.89 9.06 -12.64
CA PRO A 15 5.73 10.46 -12.24
C PRO A 15 4.76 11.25 -13.12
N ARG A 16 4.58 10.84 -14.36
CA ARG A 16 3.68 11.53 -15.30
C ARG A 16 2.22 11.32 -14.92
N LYS A 17 1.84 10.07 -14.66
CA LYS A 17 0.49 9.71 -14.20
C LYS A 17 0.21 10.32 -12.83
N ASN A 18 1.14 10.18 -11.89
CA ASN A 18 0.99 10.71 -10.54
C ASN A 18 0.85 12.24 -10.55
N LYS A 19 1.68 12.95 -11.31
CA LYS A 19 1.55 14.40 -11.51
C LYS A 19 0.17 14.79 -12.00
N GLN A 20 -0.35 14.09 -13.03
CA GLN A 20 -1.68 14.39 -13.57
C GLN A 20 -2.76 14.26 -12.50
N GLN A 21 -2.74 13.19 -11.72
CA GLN A 21 -3.67 12.98 -10.62
C GLN A 21 -3.53 14.05 -9.53
N MET A 22 -2.29 14.43 -9.18
CA MET A 22 -2.06 15.51 -8.23
C MET A 22 -2.63 16.86 -8.72
N LEU A 23 -2.45 17.21 -9.99
CA LEU A 23 -3.01 18.44 -10.57
C LEU A 23 -4.54 18.46 -10.52
N GLU A 24 -5.19 17.33 -10.78
CA GLU A 24 -6.65 17.20 -10.67
C GLU A 24 -7.12 17.36 -9.22
N LEU A 25 -6.40 16.78 -8.25
CA LEU A 25 -6.71 16.92 -6.83
C LEU A 25 -6.46 18.34 -6.32
N ILE A 26 -5.41 19.01 -6.77
CA ILE A 26 -5.14 20.44 -6.47
C ILE A 26 -6.31 21.29 -6.97
N GLN A 27 -6.76 21.10 -8.18
CA GLN A 27 -7.89 21.85 -8.73
C GLN A 27 -9.19 21.59 -7.94
N ARG A 28 -9.45 20.36 -7.53
CA ARG A 28 -10.61 20.02 -6.68
C ARG A 28 -10.51 20.66 -5.29
N ALA A 29 -9.32 20.64 -4.67
CA ALA A 29 -9.09 21.26 -3.39
C ALA A 29 -9.30 22.79 -3.45
N ARG A 30 -8.82 23.43 -4.51
CA ARG A 30 -9.01 24.85 -4.79
C ARG A 30 -10.49 25.22 -4.91
N ILE A 31 -11.25 24.45 -5.70
CA ILE A 31 -12.71 24.64 -5.84
C ILE A 31 -13.43 24.49 -4.49
N ALA A 32 -12.95 23.59 -3.63
CA ALA A 32 -13.48 23.38 -2.30
C ALA A 32 -13.03 24.44 -1.27
N GLY A 33 -12.21 25.42 -1.68
CA GLY A 33 -11.75 26.52 -0.83
C GLY A 33 -10.64 26.14 0.14
N ALA A 34 -9.84 25.09 -0.16
CA ALA A 34 -8.68 24.74 0.64
C ALA A 34 -7.54 25.75 0.42
N GLU A 35 -6.83 26.11 1.49
CA GLU A 35 -5.65 26.95 1.46
C GLU A 35 -4.37 26.13 1.29
N THR A 36 -4.41 24.90 1.81
CA THR A 36 -3.29 23.96 1.78
C THR A 36 -3.80 22.60 1.37
N ILE A 37 -3.07 21.91 0.50
CA ILE A 37 -3.30 20.49 0.19
C ILE A 37 -2.06 19.67 0.53
N ILE A 38 -2.28 18.50 1.15
CA ILE A 38 -1.23 17.59 1.59
C ILE A 38 -1.36 16.28 0.80
N PHE A 39 -0.26 15.84 0.21
CA PHE A 39 -0.12 14.57 -0.50
C PHE A 39 0.79 13.60 0.27
N PRO A 40 0.75 12.31 -0.04
CA PRO A 40 1.62 11.31 0.57
C PRO A 40 3.11 11.58 0.38
N GLU A 41 3.93 10.93 1.20
CA GLU A 41 5.34 10.70 0.86
C GLU A 41 5.44 9.91 -0.45
N PHE A 42 6.47 10.17 -1.25
CA PHE A 42 6.63 9.57 -2.58
C PHE A 42 5.45 9.79 -3.54
N ALA A 43 4.73 10.90 -3.42
CA ALA A 43 3.53 11.19 -4.21
C ALA A 43 3.77 11.16 -5.73
N LEU A 44 5.00 11.40 -6.20
CA LEU A 44 5.34 11.37 -7.62
C LEU A 44 5.94 10.04 -8.10
N CYS A 45 6.68 9.33 -7.26
CA CYS A 45 7.39 8.12 -7.67
C CYS A 45 6.83 6.81 -7.11
N GLY A 46 6.01 6.86 -6.06
CA GLY A 46 5.57 5.69 -5.32
C GLY A 46 6.65 5.16 -4.37
N TYR A 47 6.28 4.22 -3.51
CA TYR A 47 7.21 3.56 -2.59
C TYR A 47 8.09 2.59 -3.38
N LEU A 48 9.39 2.89 -3.48
CA LEU A 48 10.31 2.22 -4.37
C LEU A 48 11.20 1.20 -3.66
N ALA A 49 11.51 0.12 -4.37
CA ALA A 49 12.58 -0.81 -4.01
C ALA A 49 13.94 -0.28 -4.45
N ASP A 50 14.98 -0.79 -3.80
CA ASP A 50 16.39 -0.37 -3.81
C ASP A 50 16.95 0.09 -5.16
N GLU A 51 16.66 -0.59 -6.27
CA GLU A 51 17.30 -0.30 -7.56
C GLU A 51 16.69 0.92 -8.26
N LEU A 52 15.37 1.11 -8.18
CA LEU A 52 14.67 2.18 -8.89
C LEU A 52 14.99 3.58 -8.36
N VAL A 53 15.40 3.70 -7.08
CA VAL A 53 15.77 4.99 -6.48
C VAL A 53 17.07 5.57 -7.04
N ASN A 54 17.86 4.75 -7.73
CA ASN A 54 19.11 5.16 -8.38
C ASN A 54 18.94 5.42 -9.88
N ASP A 55 17.73 5.19 -10.44
CA ASP A 55 17.46 5.47 -11.85
C ASP A 55 17.45 6.98 -12.11
N GLU A 56 18.43 7.46 -12.88
CA GLU A 56 18.59 8.89 -13.16
C GLU A 56 17.42 9.46 -13.98
N GLY A 57 16.83 8.66 -14.87
CA GLY A 57 15.68 9.06 -15.66
C GLY A 57 14.46 9.28 -14.77
N LEU A 58 14.20 8.36 -13.86
CA LEU A 58 13.11 8.48 -12.88
C LEU A 58 13.29 9.70 -11.97
N ILE A 59 14.50 9.92 -11.45
CA ILE A 59 14.83 11.08 -10.61
C ILE A 59 14.57 12.38 -11.37
N ALA A 60 15.02 12.47 -12.62
CA ALA A 60 14.80 13.64 -13.48
C ALA A 60 13.30 13.86 -13.79
N ASP A 61 12.56 12.81 -14.11
CA ASP A 61 11.11 12.87 -14.34
C ASP A 61 10.35 13.31 -13.07
N CYS A 62 10.75 12.85 -11.89
CA CYS A 62 10.21 13.28 -10.60
C CYS A 62 10.48 14.77 -10.36
N ALA A 63 11.70 15.25 -10.62
CA ALA A 63 12.04 16.65 -10.46
C ALA A 63 11.23 17.55 -11.42
N ALA A 64 11.10 17.14 -12.69
CA ALA A 64 10.30 17.85 -13.67
C ALA A 64 8.80 17.87 -13.30
N ALA A 65 8.27 16.77 -12.77
CA ALA A 65 6.90 16.68 -12.29
C ALA A 65 6.67 17.61 -11.09
N ALA A 66 7.63 17.68 -10.15
CA ALA A 66 7.56 18.58 -8.99
C ALA A 66 7.54 20.06 -9.41
N GLN A 67 8.32 20.46 -10.41
CA GLN A 67 8.27 21.81 -10.97
C GLN A 67 6.91 22.14 -11.62
N ALA A 68 6.29 21.16 -12.29
CA ALA A 68 4.97 21.35 -12.86
C ALA A 68 3.87 21.49 -11.78
N ILE A 69 4.01 20.80 -10.65
CA ILE A 69 3.14 20.97 -9.48
C ILE A 69 3.32 22.38 -8.90
N ALA A 70 4.57 22.87 -8.79
CA ALA A 70 4.85 24.21 -8.31
C ALA A 70 4.21 25.28 -9.21
N ALA A 71 4.35 25.15 -10.51
CA ALA A 71 3.72 26.06 -11.48
C ALA A 71 2.18 26.12 -11.36
N ALA A 72 1.55 25.08 -10.83
CA ALA A 72 0.11 25.02 -10.58
C ALA A 72 -0.28 25.48 -9.17
N ALA A 73 0.67 25.79 -8.30
CA ALA A 73 0.46 26.20 -6.90
C ALA A 73 0.61 27.72 -6.75
N ASP A 74 -0.18 28.46 -7.50
CA ASP A 74 -0.17 29.94 -7.52
C ASP A 74 -1.03 30.59 -6.40
N ASP A 75 -2.10 29.89 -5.98
CA ASP A 75 -3.08 30.37 -5.01
C ASP A 75 -3.43 29.33 -3.92
N ILE A 76 -2.69 28.22 -3.87
CA ILE A 76 -2.83 27.15 -2.88
C ILE A 76 -1.45 26.59 -2.52
N GLN A 77 -1.22 26.31 -1.25
CA GLN A 77 0.01 25.65 -0.85
C GLN A 77 -0.10 24.13 -1.03
N VAL A 78 0.92 23.52 -1.60
CA VAL A 78 0.97 22.07 -1.88
C VAL A 78 2.15 21.44 -1.15
N ILE A 79 1.87 20.51 -0.25
CA ILE A 79 2.88 19.76 0.51
C ILE A 79 2.89 18.33 0.01
N PHE A 80 4.05 17.82 -0.34
CA PHE A 80 4.22 16.43 -0.79
C PHE A 80 5.63 15.91 -0.52
N GLY A 81 5.76 14.60 -0.36
CA GLY A 81 7.06 13.93 -0.32
C GLY A 81 7.48 13.47 -1.71
N ASN A 82 8.78 13.53 -2.00
CA ASN A 82 9.33 13.06 -3.26
C ASN A 82 10.81 12.68 -3.12
N LEU A 83 11.34 11.99 -4.13
CA LEU A 83 12.77 11.76 -4.26
C LEU A 83 13.51 13.08 -4.49
N HIS A 84 14.63 13.20 -3.82
CA HIS A 84 15.59 14.29 -4.00
C HIS A 84 17.00 13.72 -4.10
N ARG A 85 17.76 14.18 -5.08
CA ARG A 85 19.17 13.79 -5.22
C ARG A 85 20.06 14.99 -5.08
N GLU A 86 20.94 14.93 -4.10
CA GLU A 86 21.94 15.95 -3.85
C GLU A 86 23.28 15.30 -3.55
N ASN A 87 24.35 15.79 -4.17
CA ASN A 87 25.72 15.28 -4.01
C ASN A 87 25.87 13.76 -4.22
N GLY A 88 25.08 13.18 -5.14
CA GLY A 88 25.08 11.75 -5.45
C GLY A 88 24.29 10.87 -4.47
N ILE A 89 23.68 11.45 -3.44
CA ILE A 89 22.81 10.76 -2.47
C ILE A 89 21.36 10.99 -2.84
N THR A 90 20.59 9.91 -2.95
CA THR A 90 19.13 9.97 -3.16
C THR A 90 18.42 9.76 -1.82
N GLU A 91 17.53 10.66 -1.47
CA GLU A 91 16.76 10.61 -0.23
C GLU A 91 15.31 11.04 -0.46
N SER A 92 14.42 10.75 0.49
CA SER A 92 13.09 11.32 0.52
C SER A 92 13.15 12.71 1.15
N ARG A 93 12.48 13.68 0.52
CA ARG A 93 12.31 15.03 1.10
C ARG A 93 10.87 15.49 0.97
N ILE A 94 10.48 16.39 1.88
CA ILE A 94 9.23 17.11 1.77
C ILE A 94 9.47 18.37 0.93
N PHE A 95 8.55 18.62 0.04
CA PHE A 95 8.50 19.82 -0.79
C PHE A 95 7.27 20.66 -0.46
N LEU A 96 7.46 21.95 -0.43
CA LEU A 96 6.41 22.95 -0.41
C LEU A 96 6.41 23.67 -1.76
N ALA A 97 5.28 23.61 -2.44
CA ALA A 97 5.01 24.44 -3.61
C ALA A 97 4.01 25.54 -3.22
N ALA A 98 4.38 26.77 -3.42
CA ALA A 98 3.58 27.96 -3.13
C ALA A 98 4.01 29.11 -4.04
N ASP A 99 3.11 30.00 -4.42
CA ASP A 99 3.39 31.18 -5.26
C ASP A 99 4.19 30.80 -6.54
N SER A 100 3.86 29.65 -7.13
CA SER A 100 4.57 29.07 -8.29
C SER A 100 6.06 28.76 -8.04
N GLN A 101 6.49 28.69 -6.78
CA GLN A 101 7.86 28.33 -6.38
C GLN A 101 7.87 26.94 -5.72
N LEU A 102 8.98 26.22 -5.88
CA LEU A 102 9.23 24.94 -5.24
C LEU A 102 10.41 25.04 -4.29
N ALA A 103 10.21 24.66 -3.05
CA ALA A 103 11.27 24.58 -2.05
C ALA A 103 11.28 23.19 -1.40
N ALA A 104 12.48 22.61 -1.23
CA ALA A 104 12.66 21.52 -0.29
C ALA A 104 12.65 22.13 1.12
N VAL A 105 11.80 21.59 1.98
CA VAL A 105 11.59 22.15 3.33
C VAL A 105 12.19 21.25 4.39
N PRO A 106 12.66 21.83 5.51
CA PRO A 106 13.17 21.05 6.62
C PRO A 106 12.09 20.12 7.17
N ALA A 107 12.46 18.86 7.41
CA ALA A 107 11.61 17.88 8.06
C ALA A 107 12.41 17.14 9.13
N LEU A 108 11.71 16.71 10.16
CA LEU A 108 12.26 15.87 11.20
C LEU A 108 12.16 14.42 10.76
N GLY A 109 13.25 13.67 10.87
CA GLY A 109 13.34 12.29 10.42
C GLY A 109 13.94 12.17 9.02
N ALA A 110 14.55 11.04 8.75
CA ALA A 110 15.03 10.66 7.44
C ALA A 110 14.48 9.28 7.13
N ALA A 111 13.81 9.15 6.00
CA ALA A 111 13.37 7.85 5.54
C ALA A 111 14.56 7.15 4.87
N ASN A 112 15.30 6.37 5.62
CA ASN A 112 16.25 5.39 5.06
C ASN A 112 15.50 4.14 4.59
N TYR A 113 14.46 4.31 3.75
CA TYR A 113 13.74 3.17 3.15
C TYR A 113 14.57 2.46 2.07
N PHE A 114 15.75 2.98 1.75
CA PHE A 114 16.62 2.50 0.67
C PHE A 114 17.87 1.86 1.25
N ALA A 115 17.68 0.97 2.19
CA ALA A 115 18.74 0.41 3.04
C ALA A 115 19.64 -0.62 2.38
N SER A 116 20.24 -0.32 1.23
CA SER A 116 21.52 -0.95 0.91
C SER A 116 22.71 -0.15 1.46
N THR A 117 22.48 1.08 1.91
CA THR A 117 23.52 1.89 2.56
C THR A 117 22.91 2.43 3.85
N ILE A 118 23.24 1.80 4.98
CA ILE A 118 22.97 2.34 6.31
C ILE A 118 23.80 3.61 6.47
N LEU A 119 23.29 4.70 5.97
CA LEU A 119 23.77 6.00 6.39
C LEU A 119 23.14 6.28 7.74
N PRO A 120 23.90 6.68 8.75
CA PRO A 120 23.29 7.14 10.00
C PRO A 120 22.30 8.24 9.65
N ALA A 121 21.08 8.14 10.18
CA ALA A 121 20.10 9.21 10.06
C ALA A 121 20.83 10.51 10.38
N PRO A 122 20.76 11.55 9.52
CA PRO A 122 21.39 12.81 9.83
C PRO A 122 20.87 13.24 11.21
N ALA A 123 21.76 13.58 12.12
CA ALA A 123 21.40 14.04 13.44
C ALA A 123 20.42 15.19 13.22
N ILE A 124 19.23 15.07 13.78
CA ILE A 124 18.15 16.06 13.71
C ILE A 124 18.73 17.39 14.21
N SER A 125 19.15 18.25 13.32
CA SER A 125 19.89 19.44 13.69
C SER A 125 19.04 20.72 13.74
N SER A 126 17.75 20.65 13.34
CA SER A 126 16.90 21.83 13.42
C SER A 126 15.44 21.51 13.72
N THR A 127 14.91 22.20 14.72
CA THR A 127 13.47 22.35 15.00
C THR A 127 12.82 23.39 14.08
N GLN A 128 13.21 23.41 12.81
CA GLN A 128 12.68 24.43 11.90
C GLN A 128 11.23 24.12 11.59
N THR A 129 10.38 25.07 11.95
CA THR A 129 8.98 25.12 11.56
C THR A 129 8.84 25.91 10.27
N ILE A 130 7.81 25.58 9.48
CA ILE A 130 7.36 26.41 8.36
C ILE A 130 6.07 27.12 8.75
N SER A 131 5.76 28.23 8.10
CA SER A 131 4.46 28.88 8.23
C SER A 131 3.53 28.41 7.12
N LEU A 132 2.32 28.02 7.49
CA LEU A 132 1.27 27.62 6.56
C LEU A 132 -0.04 28.36 6.88
N PRO A 133 -0.79 28.82 5.88
CA PRO A 133 -2.13 29.34 6.07
C PRO A 133 -3.10 28.19 6.37
N ILE A 134 -3.64 28.20 7.58
CA ILE A 134 -4.61 27.20 8.04
C ILE A 134 -5.74 27.95 8.76
N ASP A 135 -6.97 27.77 8.30
CA ASP A 135 -8.16 28.43 8.82
C ASP A 135 -8.02 29.97 8.85
N GLY A 136 -7.42 30.56 7.80
CA GLY A 136 -7.23 31.99 7.64
C GLY A 136 -6.17 32.58 8.55
N LYS A 137 -5.29 31.79 9.14
CA LYS A 137 -4.19 32.23 10.00
C LYS A 137 -2.89 31.54 9.63
N GLU A 138 -1.80 32.28 9.65
CA GLU A 138 -0.47 31.70 9.59
C GLU A 138 -0.18 30.89 10.85
N ARG A 139 0.12 29.59 10.68
CA ARG A 139 0.46 28.69 11.77
C ARG A 139 1.85 28.10 11.59
N LYS A 140 2.56 27.96 12.67
CA LYS A 140 3.84 27.27 12.69
C LYS A 140 3.62 25.77 12.66
N VAL A 141 4.16 25.11 11.64
CA VAL A 141 3.98 23.69 11.39
C VAL A 141 5.32 22.97 11.39
N LEU A 142 5.39 21.88 12.14
CA LEU A 142 6.51 20.95 12.12
C LEU A 142 6.24 19.84 11.10
N LEU A 143 7.16 19.63 10.17
CA LEU A 143 7.07 18.54 9.20
C LEU A 143 7.84 17.33 9.68
N LEU A 144 7.23 16.16 9.55
CA LEU A 144 7.76 14.89 9.97
C LEU A 144 7.83 13.94 8.77
N LEU A 145 8.93 13.19 8.67
CA LEU A 145 9.18 12.25 7.57
C LEU A 145 9.64 10.91 8.13
N GLY A 146 9.29 9.82 7.47
CA GLY A 146 9.75 8.49 7.84
C GLY A 146 9.21 8.02 9.19
N ASP A 147 10.01 7.24 9.91
CA ASP A 147 9.60 6.62 11.18
C ASP A 147 9.81 7.54 12.40
N TRP A 148 9.13 8.67 12.34
CA TRP A 148 9.21 9.71 13.36
C TRP A 148 8.67 9.31 14.74
N ARG A 149 7.92 8.21 14.82
CA ARG A 149 7.28 7.74 16.06
C ARG A 149 8.27 7.14 17.05
N GLU A 150 9.41 6.67 16.56
CA GLU A 150 10.45 6.06 17.39
C GLU A 150 11.29 7.08 18.17
N GLN A 151 11.14 8.36 17.87
CA GLN A 151 11.94 9.41 18.49
C GLN A 151 11.06 10.45 19.19
N PRO A 152 11.47 10.96 20.36
CA PRO A 152 10.75 12.07 20.98
C PRO A 152 10.83 13.29 20.09
N LEU A 153 9.70 13.98 19.91
CA LEU A 153 9.70 15.23 19.22
C LEU A 153 10.46 16.28 20.04
N PRO A 154 11.27 17.12 19.40
CA PRO A 154 12.00 18.19 20.09
C PRO A 154 11.05 19.24 20.63
N ASP A 155 11.52 20.03 21.57
CA ASP A 155 10.84 21.26 21.98
C ASP A 155 10.75 22.20 20.78
N THR A 156 9.55 22.63 20.48
CA THR A 156 9.24 23.44 19.29
C THR A 156 8.14 24.46 19.61
N ASP A 157 8.11 25.53 18.85
CA ASP A 157 7.04 26.51 18.86
C ASP A 157 5.94 26.21 17.82
N ALA A 158 5.96 25.00 17.23
CA ALA A 158 4.93 24.53 16.32
C ALA A 158 3.57 24.44 17.01
N GLU A 159 2.53 24.75 16.25
CA GLU A 159 1.13 24.61 16.66
C GLU A 159 0.51 23.31 16.13
N LEU A 160 1.12 22.69 15.12
CA LEU A 160 0.67 21.49 14.43
C LEU A 160 1.87 20.74 13.89
N ALA A 161 1.78 19.42 13.85
CA ALA A 161 2.71 18.58 13.09
C ALA A 161 2.00 17.94 11.89
N ILE A 162 2.70 17.82 10.77
CA ILE A 162 2.27 17.09 9.57
C ILE A 162 3.29 16.00 9.30
N ALA A 163 2.84 14.75 9.38
CA ALA A 163 3.67 13.58 9.17
C ALA A 163 3.37 12.93 7.81
N LEU A 164 4.35 12.92 6.92
CA LEU A 164 4.34 12.13 5.71
C LEU A 164 5.10 10.84 5.99
N SER A 165 4.37 9.78 6.30
CA SER A 165 4.96 8.51 6.72
C SER A 165 4.17 7.35 6.14
N PRO A 166 4.55 6.83 4.97
CA PRO A 166 3.92 5.66 4.41
C PRO A 166 4.32 4.45 5.26
N GLN A 167 3.35 3.86 5.93
CA GLN A 167 3.57 2.62 6.69
C GLN A 167 2.75 1.51 6.05
N PRO A 168 3.39 0.39 5.68
CA PRO A 168 2.66 -0.80 5.29
C PRO A 168 1.74 -1.25 6.41
N LEU A 169 0.60 -1.81 6.04
CA LEU A 169 -0.33 -2.38 6.99
C LEU A 169 0.28 -3.61 7.67
N ILE A 170 0.37 -3.61 8.99
CA ILE A 170 0.77 -4.75 9.81
C ILE A 170 -0.46 -5.25 10.55
N ILE A 171 -0.86 -6.49 10.28
CA ILE A 171 -1.99 -7.14 10.93
C ILE A 171 -1.50 -7.88 12.18
N GLY A 172 -2.21 -7.70 13.29
CA GLY A 172 -1.89 -8.36 14.56
C GLY A 172 -1.10 -7.52 15.56
N ASP A 173 -0.47 -6.45 15.14
CA ASP A 173 0.05 -5.47 16.07
C ASP A 173 -1.10 -4.62 16.65
N ALA A 174 -1.26 -4.74 17.94
CA ALA A 174 -2.16 -3.87 18.67
C ALA A 174 -1.64 -2.44 18.57
N LYS A 175 -2.27 -1.64 17.71
CA LYS A 175 -2.09 -0.18 17.55
C LYS A 175 -0.62 0.23 17.38
N ALA A 176 -0.25 0.63 16.19
CA ALA A 176 0.96 1.43 16.03
C ALA A 176 1.03 2.47 17.16
N PRO A 177 2.15 2.55 17.89
CA PRO A 177 2.24 3.45 19.03
C PRO A 177 1.86 4.86 18.58
N LEU A 178 0.92 5.46 19.29
CA LEU A 178 0.56 6.85 19.05
C LEU A 178 1.80 7.73 19.29
N PRO A 179 1.97 8.79 18.51
CA PRO A 179 3.10 9.68 18.67
C PRO A 179 3.13 10.25 20.09
N GLN A 180 4.26 10.12 20.77
CA GLN A 180 4.46 10.77 22.07
C GLN A 180 4.70 12.25 21.85
N THR A 181 3.65 13.00 21.61
CA THR A 181 3.71 14.45 21.39
C THR A 181 2.52 15.15 22.02
N LYS A 182 2.72 16.41 22.41
CA LYS A 182 1.63 17.29 22.84
C LYS A 182 1.08 18.14 21.69
N LEU A 183 1.62 17.96 20.48
CA LEU A 183 1.13 18.65 19.30
C LEU A 183 -0.05 17.88 18.70
N PRO A 184 -1.04 18.55 18.11
CA PRO A 184 -1.93 17.92 17.15
C PRO A 184 -1.12 17.41 15.97
N VAL A 185 -1.48 16.25 15.42
CA VAL A 185 -0.72 15.63 14.32
C VAL A 185 -1.66 15.23 13.17
N ILE A 186 -1.42 15.75 11.99
CA ILE A 186 -1.97 15.20 10.75
C ILE A 186 -1.00 14.14 10.25
N GLN A 187 -1.43 12.90 10.22
CA GLN A 187 -0.69 11.80 9.61
C GLN A 187 -1.26 11.48 8.24
N MET A 188 -0.43 11.61 7.23
CA MET A 188 -0.78 11.27 5.85
C MET A 188 -0.54 9.78 5.60
N GLY A 189 -1.56 9.06 5.15
CA GLY A 189 -1.47 7.67 4.74
C GLY A 189 -1.32 7.52 3.23
N SER A 190 -0.61 6.45 2.82
CA SER A 190 -0.54 6.02 1.42
C SER A 190 -1.55 4.91 1.16
N ILE A 191 -1.97 4.73 -0.10
CA ILE A 191 -2.87 3.66 -0.52
C ILE A 191 -2.24 2.82 -1.61
N GLY A 192 -2.59 1.56 -1.64
CA GLY A 192 -2.33 0.62 -2.72
C GLY A 192 -1.37 -0.49 -2.33
N LEU A 193 -1.05 -1.33 -3.29
CA LEU A 193 -0.12 -2.44 -3.15
C LEU A 193 1.18 -2.11 -3.89
N VAL A 194 2.29 -2.28 -3.21
CA VAL A 194 3.62 -2.24 -3.82
C VAL A 194 4.22 -3.64 -3.78
N SER A 195 4.51 -4.20 -4.94
CA SER A 195 5.15 -5.49 -5.09
C SER A 195 6.64 -5.30 -5.37
N LEU A 196 7.47 -5.80 -4.47
CA LEU A 196 8.93 -5.76 -4.57
C LEU A 196 9.50 -7.14 -4.97
N GLY A 197 8.81 -7.85 -5.85
CA GLY A 197 9.18 -9.19 -6.29
C GLY A 197 8.87 -10.27 -5.25
N LYS A 198 9.64 -10.36 -4.17
CA LYS A 198 9.45 -11.38 -3.12
C LYS A 198 8.48 -10.96 -2.02
N ALA A 199 8.17 -9.68 -1.90
CA ALA A 199 7.31 -9.15 -0.85
C ALA A 199 6.28 -8.18 -1.45
N ASN A 200 5.07 -8.25 -0.92
CA ASN A 200 3.99 -7.33 -1.23
C ASN A 200 3.68 -6.50 0.02
N TYR A 201 3.69 -5.19 -0.14
CA TYR A 201 3.34 -4.25 0.92
C TYR A 201 2.02 -3.57 0.58
N LEU A 202 1.03 -3.77 1.44
CA LEU A 202 -0.27 -3.13 1.31
C LEU A 202 -0.32 -1.89 2.21
N PHE A 203 -0.74 -0.77 1.65
CA PHE A 203 -0.95 0.49 2.34
C PHE A 203 -2.45 0.76 2.46
N ALA A 204 -2.91 0.95 3.69
CA ALA A 204 -4.34 1.05 3.96
C ALA A 204 -4.90 2.48 3.78
N GLY A 205 -4.08 3.50 3.60
CA GLY A 205 -4.55 4.88 3.68
C GLY A 205 -4.76 5.30 5.13
N CYS A 206 -6.00 5.47 5.55
CA CYS A 206 -6.37 5.86 6.91
C CYS A 206 -5.64 7.12 7.38
N SER A 207 -5.47 8.10 6.49
CA SER A 207 -4.95 9.41 6.91
C SER A 207 -5.72 9.89 8.11
N SER A 208 -5.04 10.37 9.15
CA SER A 208 -5.68 10.64 10.44
C SER A 208 -5.21 11.96 11.03
N PHE A 209 -6.10 12.63 11.75
CA PHE A 209 -5.78 13.82 12.51
C PHE A 209 -5.98 13.55 13.99
N TYR A 210 -4.91 13.66 14.75
CA TYR A 210 -4.88 13.45 16.20
C TYR A 210 -4.84 14.81 16.90
N ASN A 211 -5.66 14.98 17.95
CA ASN A 211 -5.57 16.13 18.83
C ASN A 211 -4.42 15.99 19.85
N THR A 212 -4.26 16.98 20.72
CA THR A 212 -3.25 16.99 21.81
C THR A 212 -3.40 15.86 22.81
N ASP A 213 -4.62 15.31 22.94
CA ASP A 213 -4.92 14.17 23.81
C ASP A 213 -4.76 12.82 23.08
N GLN A 214 -4.19 12.83 21.88
CA GLN A 214 -3.97 11.64 21.03
C GLN A 214 -5.27 10.97 20.55
N GLN A 215 -6.38 11.69 20.55
CA GLN A 215 -7.64 11.21 20.03
C GLN A 215 -7.74 11.54 18.55
N VAL A 216 -8.28 10.62 17.76
CA VAL A 216 -8.58 10.86 16.34
C VAL A 216 -9.79 11.79 16.23
N ILE A 217 -9.59 12.94 15.60
CA ILE A 217 -10.62 13.97 15.40
C ILE A 217 -11.01 14.12 13.91
N ALA A 218 -10.28 13.48 13.01
CA ALA A 218 -10.66 13.27 11.61
C ALA A 218 -9.92 12.07 11.04
N ALA A 219 -10.55 11.32 10.13
CA ALA A 219 -9.93 10.17 9.49
C ALA A 219 -10.48 9.93 8.08
N GLY A 220 -9.59 9.58 7.15
CA GLY A 220 -9.93 9.08 5.83
C GLY A 220 -10.26 7.59 5.82
N ALA A 221 -10.95 7.14 4.78
CA ALA A 221 -11.36 5.76 4.62
C ALA A 221 -10.17 4.81 4.45
N ALA A 222 -10.31 3.57 4.94
CA ALA A 222 -9.37 2.51 4.65
C ALA A 222 -9.52 2.03 3.20
N PHE A 223 -8.39 1.74 2.54
CA PHE A 223 -8.29 1.18 1.18
C PHE A 223 -9.03 1.96 0.08
N ALA A 224 -9.36 3.23 0.33
CA ALA A 224 -10.09 4.07 -0.62
C ALA A 224 -9.38 5.40 -0.86
N GLU A 225 -9.39 5.85 -2.11
CA GLU A 225 -8.93 7.18 -2.46
C GLU A 225 -9.94 8.24 -1.98
N GLY A 226 -9.44 9.40 -1.58
CA GLY A 226 -10.30 10.48 -1.12
C GLY A 226 -9.59 11.83 -1.05
N LEU A 227 -10.38 12.86 -1.21
CA LEU A 227 -9.98 14.22 -0.91
C LEU A 227 -10.82 14.68 0.30
N TYR A 228 -10.20 14.72 1.46
CA TYR A 228 -10.85 15.08 2.72
C TYR A 228 -10.54 16.54 3.07
N LEU A 229 -11.54 17.26 3.55
CA LEU A 229 -11.42 18.64 3.96
C LEU A 229 -11.48 18.72 5.49
N TRP A 230 -10.33 19.06 6.10
CA TRP A 230 -10.22 19.14 7.55
C TRP A 230 -9.94 20.58 8.02
N HIS A 231 -10.31 20.86 9.24
CA HIS A 231 -10.02 22.11 9.96
C HIS A 231 -9.10 21.82 11.13
N ILE A 232 -8.52 22.86 11.73
CA ILE A 232 -7.64 22.68 12.90
C ILE A 232 -8.36 21.94 14.08
N ASN A 233 -9.66 22.02 14.12
CA ASN A 233 -10.47 21.36 15.15
C ASN A 233 -10.96 19.95 14.74
N GLY A 234 -10.52 19.43 13.60
CA GLY A 234 -10.91 18.13 13.08
C GLY A 234 -11.71 18.18 11.78
N GLY A 235 -12.41 17.11 11.48
CA GLY A 235 -13.19 16.96 10.26
C GLY A 235 -14.05 15.70 10.27
N GLU A 236 -14.45 15.22 9.10
CA GLU A 236 -15.12 13.94 8.97
C GLU A 236 -14.20 12.82 9.49
N CYS A 237 -14.74 11.93 10.30
CA CYS A 237 -14.03 10.80 10.85
C CYS A 237 -14.65 9.51 10.34
N ILE A 238 -14.04 8.90 9.33
CA ILE A 238 -14.48 7.61 8.79
C ILE A 238 -13.81 6.51 9.63
N ALA A 239 -14.62 5.74 10.33
CA ALA A 239 -14.11 4.66 11.18
C ALA A 239 -13.42 3.59 10.31
N ALA A 240 -12.16 3.32 10.59
CA ALA A 240 -11.46 2.20 9.97
C ALA A 240 -11.95 0.88 10.59
N PRO A 241 -12.05 -0.20 9.79
CA PRO A 241 -12.32 -1.53 10.32
C PRO A 241 -11.18 -1.96 11.27
N THR A 242 -11.48 -2.87 12.19
CA THR A 242 -10.50 -3.40 13.16
C THR A 242 -10.57 -4.92 13.24
N GLY A 243 -9.54 -5.55 13.76
CA GLY A 243 -9.50 -7.01 13.96
C GLY A 243 -9.72 -7.79 12.65
N ASP A 244 -10.59 -8.81 12.71
CA ASP A 244 -10.87 -9.69 11.56
C ASP A 244 -11.52 -8.96 10.38
N ALA A 245 -12.28 -7.90 10.62
CA ALA A 245 -12.84 -7.07 9.55
C ALA A 245 -11.75 -6.33 8.78
N LEU A 246 -10.76 -5.77 9.47
CA LEU A 246 -9.60 -5.15 8.83
C LEU A 246 -8.79 -6.17 8.02
N LEU A 247 -8.60 -7.38 8.56
CA LEU A 247 -7.91 -8.46 7.86
C LEU A 247 -8.65 -8.86 6.58
N ALA A 248 -9.97 -9.02 6.65
CA ALA A 248 -10.79 -9.37 5.50
C ALA A 248 -10.72 -8.29 4.40
N ASP A 249 -10.88 -7.02 4.78
CA ASP A 249 -10.80 -5.89 3.85
C ASP A 249 -9.40 -5.75 3.25
N ALA A 250 -8.34 -5.98 4.03
CA ALA A 250 -6.97 -5.98 3.56
C ALA A 250 -6.69 -7.08 2.53
N LEU A 251 -7.20 -8.31 2.76
CA LEU A 251 -7.06 -9.41 1.80
C LEU A 251 -7.78 -9.09 0.49
N VAL A 252 -8.98 -8.55 0.57
CA VAL A 252 -9.77 -8.17 -0.62
C VAL A 252 -9.08 -7.04 -1.38
N ALA A 253 -8.66 -5.97 -0.68
CA ALA A 253 -7.96 -4.85 -1.29
C ALA A 253 -6.63 -5.31 -1.92
N GLY A 254 -5.83 -6.11 -1.19
CA GLY A 254 -4.57 -6.63 -1.68
C GLY A 254 -4.72 -7.52 -2.91
N ALA A 255 -5.72 -8.40 -2.95
CA ALA A 255 -6.01 -9.24 -4.11
C ALA A 255 -6.42 -8.40 -5.35
N GLY A 256 -7.27 -7.40 -5.15
CA GLY A 256 -7.68 -6.48 -6.22
C GLY A 256 -6.52 -5.66 -6.77
N GLU A 257 -5.72 -5.06 -5.90
CA GLU A 257 -4.54 -4.28 -6.27
C GLU A 257 -3.50 -5.15 -7.00
N PHE A 258 -3.26 -6.38 -6.52
CA PHE A 258 -2.35 -7.30 -7.18
C PHE A 258 -2.82 -7.65 -8.60
N CYS A 259 -4.09 -8.01 -8.76
CA CYS A 259 -4.66 -8.27 -10.08
C CYS A 259 -4.53 -7.05 -11.00
N ALA A 260 -4.83 -5.86 -10.49
CA ALA A 260 -4.69 -4.62 -11.26
C ALA A 260 -3.24 -4.36 -11.70
N SER A 261 -2.27 -4.63 -10.82
CA SER A 261 -0.83 -4.40 -11.10
C SER A 261 -0.30 -5.26 -12.26
N ILE A 262 -0.88 -6.45 -12.46
CA ILE A 262 -0.53 -7.36 -13.57
C ILE A 262 -1.55 -7.34 -14.72
N ASN A 263 -2.46 -6.36 -14.74
CA ASN A 263 -3.54 -6.25 -15.72
C ASN A 263 -4.44 -7.49 -15.81
N ALA A 264 -4.61 -8.23 -14.72
CA ALA A 264 -5.49 -9.38 -14.63
C ALA A 264 -6.89 -8.94 -14.18
N SER A 265 -7.88 -9.15 -15.02
CA SER A 265 -9.29 -8.88 -14.71
C SER A 265 -10.07 -10.10 -14.25
N ARG A 266 -9.48 -11.28 -14.29
CA ARG A 266 -10.09 -12.57 -13.98
C ARG A 266 -9.17 -13.43 -13.14
N ALA A 267 -9.75 -14.32 -12.32
CA ALA A 267 -9.02 -15.29 -11.53
C ALA A 267 -9.56 -16.70 -11.76
N VAL A 268 -8.64 -17.66 -11.84
CA VAL A 268 -8.94 -19.10 -11.85
C VAL A 268 -8.40 -19.69 -10.56
N ILE A 269 -9.23 -20.40 -9.82
CA ILE A 269 -8.89 -20.97 -8.51
C ILE A 269 -9.16 -22.47 -8.53
N GLY A 270 -8.14 -23.25 -8.21
CA GLY A 270 -8.31 -24.68 -7.94
C GLY A 270 -9.06 -24.88 -6.63
N ILE A 271 -10.27 -25.42 -6.69
CA ILE A 271 -11.12 -25.64 -5.50
C ILE A 271 -11.04 -27.09 -5.06
N SER A 272 -10.45 -27.32 -3.89
CA SER A 272 -10.26 -28.65 -3.32
C SER A 272 -11.42 -29.12 -2.44
N GLY A 273 -12.31 -28.22 -2.05
CA GLY A 273 -13.31 -28.43 -1.00
C GLY A 273 -12.78 -28.20 0.42
N GLY A 274 -11.51 -27.77 0.56
CA GLY A 274 -10.91 -27.34 1.81
C GLY A 274 -11.10 -25.85 2.09
N ILE A 275 -10.87 -25.46 3.35
CA ILE A 275 -11.11 -24.09 3.84
C ILE A 275 -10.25 -23.04 3.13
N ASP A 276 -9.00 -23.32 2.80
CA ASP A 276 -8.06 -22.35 2.23
C ASP A 276 -8.48 -21.94 0.82
N SER A 277 -8.80 -22.93 -0.04
CA SER A 277 -9.32 -22.65 -1.38
C SER A 277 -10.68 -21.96 -1.34
N ALA A 278 -11.46 -22.28 -0.32
CA ALA A 278 -12.74 -21.64 -0.02
C ALA A 278 -12.57 -20.15 0.32
N LEU A 279 -11.65 -19.84 1.22
CA LEU A 279 -11.34 -18.47 1.61
C LEU A 279 -10.81 -17.67 0.42
N ALA A 280 -9.89 -18.25 -0.37
CA ALA A 280 -9.38 -17.62 -1.59
C ALA A 280 -10.53 -17.28 -2.56
N ALA A 281 -11.48 -18.20 -2.77
CA ALA A 281 -12.65 -17.95 -3.61
C ALA A 281 -13.51 -16.78 -3.10
N CYS A 282 -13.72 -16.68 -1.79
CA CYS A 282 -14.44 -15.55 -1.17
C CYS A 282 -13.72 -14.22 -1.39
N VAL A 283 -12.41 -14.18 -1.15
CA VAL A 283 -11.59 -12.97 -1.31
C VAL A 283 -11.62 -12.49 -2.76
N TYR A 284 -11.31 -13.36 -3.72
CA TYR A 284 -11.30 -12.97 -5.14
C TYR A 284 -12.70 -12.64 -5.68
N ARG A 285 -13.75 -13.28 -5.17
CA ARG A 285 -15.14 -12.90 -5.48
C ARG A 285 -15.43 -11.45 -5.08
N GLN A 286 -14.99 -11.04 -3.91
CA GLN A 286 -15.18 -9.65 -3.45
C GLN A 286 -14.30 -8.68 -4.22
N ALA A 287 -13.05 -9.05 -4.52
CA ALA A 287 -12.10 -8.20 -5.21
C ALA A 287 -12.42 -7.98 -6.70
N LEU A 288 -12.87 -9.01 -7.41
CA LEU A 288 -13.04 -8.99 -8.87
C LEU A 288 -14.51 -9.08 -9.34
N GLY A 289 -15.43 -9.42 -8.43
CA GLY A 289 -16.81 -9.72 -8.77
C GLY A 289 -17.01 -11.18 -9.21
N ALA A 290 -18.22 -11.71 -8.99
CA ALA A 290 -18.54 -13.13 -9.20
C ALA A 290 -18.30 -13.61 -10.64
N ASP A 291 -18.62 -12.78 -11.64
CA ASP A 291 -18.51 -13.13 -13.05
C ASP A 291 -17.06 -13.31 -13.52
N ASN A 292 -16.11 -12.80 -12.77
CA ASN A 292 -14.69 -12.80 -13.11
C ASN A 292 -13.89 -13.89 -12.35
N VAL A 293 -14.55 -14.71 -11.55
CA VAL A 293 -13.90 -15.80 -10.80
C VAL A 293 -14.38 -17.15 -11.28
N TYR A 294 -13.42 -18.03 -11.60
CA TYR A 294 -13.67 -19.36 -12.12
C TYR A 294 -13.08 -20.38 -11.16
N LEU A 295 -13.91 -21.26 -10.64
CA LEU A 295 -13.49 -22.37 -9.79
C LEU A 295 -13.34 -23.63 -10.61
N ILE A 296 -12.18 -24.28 -10.50
CA ILE A 296 -11.89 -25.55 -11.17
C ILE A 296 -11.66 -26.64 -10.13
N SER A 297 -12.56 -27.62 -10.07
CA SER A 297 -12.34 -28.84 -9.31
C SER A 297 -11.57 -29.86 -10.18
N MET A 298 -10.45 -30.32 -9.67
CA MET A 298 -9.56 -31.28 -10.37
C MET A 298 -9.54 -32.64 -9.64
N PRO A 299 -10.63 -33.39 -9.68
CA PRO A 299 -10.71 -34.63 -8.91
C PRO A 299 -9.83 -35.75 -9.51
N SER A 300 -9.21 -36.50 -8.59
CA SER A 300 -8.52 -37.74 -8.86
C SER A 300 -9.14 -38.90 -8.05
N ARG A 301 -8.55 -40.09 -8.12
CA ARG A 301 -8.92 -41.26 -7.29
C ARG A 301 -8.75 -41.02 -5.79
N PHE A 302 -7.94 -40.06 -5.41
CA PHE A 302 -7.61 -39.72 -4.01
C PHE A 302 -8.63 -38.79 -3.35
N ASN A 303 -9.47 -38.09 -4.13
CA ASN A 303 -10.47 -37.16 -3.58
C ASN A 303 -11.72 -37.93 -3.12
N SER A 304 -12.16 -37.63 -1.90
CA SER A 304 -13.41 -38.19 -1.36
C SER A 304 -14.65 -37.58 -2.06
N THR A 305 -15.76 -38.34 -2.03
CA THR A 305 -17.05 -37.82 -2.53
C THR A 305 -17.48 -36.54 -1.77
N ALA A 306 -17.16 -36.44 -0.48
CA ALA A 306 -17.49 -35.31 0.36
C ALA A 306 -16.76 -34.04 -0.11
N THR A 307 -15.46 -34.13 -0.42
CA THR A 307 -14.70 -32.92 -0.88
C THR A 307 -15.19 -32.45 -2.24
N LYS A 308 -15.58 -33.37 -3.13
CA LYS A 308 -16.16 -33.03 -4.46
C LYS A 308 -17.50 -32.29 -4.31
N SER A 309 -18.38 -32.77 -3.44
CA SER A 309 -19.67 -32.11 -3.19
C SER A 309 -19.52 -30.76 -2.49
N LEU A 310 -18.55 -30.59 -1.57
CA LEU A 310 -18.23 -29.33 -0.92
C LEU A 310 -17.74 -28.28 -1.92
N ALA A 311 -16.86 -28.65 -2.85
CA ALA A 311 -16.37 -27.74 -3.87
C ALA A 311 -17.49 -27.19 -4.76
N GLN A 312 -18.41 -28.08 -5.20
CA GLN A 312 -19.55 -27.67 -6.00
C GLN A 312 -20.53 -26.82 -5.18
N GLY A 313 -20.91 -27.25 -3.98
CA GLY A 313 -21.84 -26.50 -3.11
C GLY A 313 -21.32 -25.12 -2.76
N MET A 314 -20.00 -24.97 -2.64
CA MET A 314 -19.38 -23.68 -2.43
C MET A 314 -19.50 -22.77 -3.65
N ALA A 315 -19.22 -23.28 -4.84
CA ALA A 315 -19.38 -22.51 -6.07
C ALA A 315 -20.82 -22.02 -6.26
N GLU A 316 -21.81 -22.88 -5.99
CA GLU A 316 -23.23 -22.55 -6.02
C GLU A 316 -23.60 -21.50 -4.97
N GLY A 317 -23.15 -21.68 -3.73
CA GLY A 317 -23.40 -20.74 -2.64
C GLY A 317 -22.78 -19.35 -2.84
N LEU A 318 -21.64 -19.28 -3.52
CA LEU A 318 -20.99 -18.02 -3.87
C LEU A 318 -21.44 -17.45 -5.23
N GLY A 319 -22.21 -18.19 -6.03
CA GLY A 319 -22.64 -17.78 -7.36
C GLY A 319 -21.46 -17.63 -8.34
N LEU A 320 -20.44 -18.50 -8.22
CA LEU A 320 -19.23 -18.46 -9.04
C LEU A 320 -19.29 -19.44 -10.21
N ASN A 321 -18.54 -19.12 -11.28
CA ASN A 321 -18.35 -20.05 -12.38
C ASN A 321 -17.63 -21.31 -11.87
N PHE A 322 -18.13 -22.49 -12.23
CA PHE A 322 -17.57 -23.77 -11.77
C PHE A 322 -17.39 -24.76 -12.91
N MET A 323 -16.26 -25.45 -12.91
CA MET A 323 -15.95 -26.50 -13.83
C MET A 323 -15.26 -27.67 -13.11
N THR A 324 -15.61 -28.90 -13.53
CA THR A 324 -14.88 -30.07 -13.09
C THR A 324 -13.95 -30.57 -14.22
N MET A 325 -12.68 -30.67 -13.94
CA MET A 325 -11.64 -31.16 -14.86
C MET A 325 -10.89 -32.34 -14.21
N PRO A 326 -11.31 -33.57 -14.42
CA PRO A 326 -10.64 -34.75 -13.85
C PRO A 326 -9.19 -34.83 -14.33
N ILE A 327 -8.25 -35.03 -13.40
CA ILE A 327 -6.81 -35.11 -13.71
C ILE A 327 -6.29 -36.56 -13.74
N GLU A 328 -7.17 -37.55 -13.57
CA GLU A 328 -6.80 -38.97 -13.44
C GLU A 328 -5.99 -39.50 -14.62
N ALA A 329 -6.35 -39.11 -15.86
CA ALA A 329 -5.62 -39.59 -17.07
C ALA A 329 -4.19 -39.02 -17.11
N GLY A 330 -4.00 -37.74 -16.76
CA GLY A 330 -2.68 -37.13 -16.66
C GLY A 330 -1.84 -37.77 -15.54
N LEU A 331 -2.47 -37.99 -14.39
CA LEU A 331 -1.84 -38.64 -13.25
C LEU A 331 -1.38 -40.05 -13.59
N ALA A 332 -2.21 -40.87 -14.29
CA ALA A 332 -1.84 -42.20 -14.74
C ALA A 332 -0.62 -42.14 -15.67
N LEU A 333 -0.58 -41.22 -16.61
CA LEU A 333 0.56 -41.06 -17.51
C LEU A 333 1.86 -40.74 -16.74
N PHE A 334 1.79 -39.89 -15.73
CA PHE A 334 2.92 -39.64 -14.85
C PHE A 334 3.36 -40.87 -14.07
N TYR A 335 2.42 -41.63 -13.48
CA TYR A 335 2.73 -42.86 -12.78
C TYR A 335 3.39 -43.88 -13.69
N ASP A 336 2.87 -44.06 -14.89
CA ASP A 336 3.43 -45.01 -15.86
C ASP A 336 4.85 -44.61 -16.30
N SER A 337 5.10 -43.31 -16.48
CA SER A 337 6.42 -42.75 -16.82
C SER A 337 7.47 -42.95 -15.73
N PHE A 338 7.06 -42.94 -14.46
CA PHE A 338 7.93 -43.17 -13.31
C PHE A 338 8.03 -44.64 -12.90
N ALA A 339 7.14 -45.51 -13.40
CA ALA A 339 7.17 -46.93 -13.11
C ALA A 339 8.31 -47.66 -13.83
N GLU A 340 8.85 -47.09 -14.90
CA GLU A 340 9.97 -47.60 -15.66
C GLU A 340 11.31 -47.03 -15.17
N ASP A 341 11.83 -47.52 -14.06
CA ASP A 341 13.24 -47.53 -13.63
C ASP A 341 14.12 -46.24 -13.68
N ALA A 342 13.58 -45.08 -13.90
CA ALA A 342 14.41 -43.92 -14.16
C ALA A 342 15.21 -43.39 -12.96
N PHE A 343 14.96 -43.81 -11.73
CA PHE A 343 15.56 -43.23 -10.50
C PHE A 343 16.05 -44.27 -9.47
N THR A 344 16.29 -45.51 -9.84
CA THR A 344 16.94 -46.45 -8.93
C THR A 344 18.45 -46.39 -9.07
N ALA A 345 19.14 -45.93 -8.05
CA ALA A 345 20.58 -46.11 -7.93
C ALA A 345 20.87 -47.63 -7.85
N PRO A 346 21.95 -48.14 -8.49
CA PRO A 346 22.31 -49.53 -8.42
C PRO A 346 22.48 -49.99 -6.97
N GLY A 347 21.61 -50.88 -6.50
CA GLY A 347 21.67 -51.49 -5.15
C GLY A 347 20.67 -50.94 -4.13
N GLU A 348 19.88 -49.94 -4.43
CA GLU A 348 18.83 -49.46 -3.52
C GLU A 348 17.43 -49.70 -4.08
N LYS A 349 16.70 -50.62 -3.48
CA LYS A 349 15.24 -50.69 -3.64
C LYS A 349 14.60 -49.55 -2.90
N LYS A 350 14.80 -48.36 -3.38
CA LYS A 350 14.14 -47.19 -2.82
C LYS A 350 13.26 -46.56 -3.87
N THR A 351 12.11 -46.30 -3.43
CA THR A 351 11.58 -45.01 -3.30
C THR A 351 10.47 -44.67 -4.28
N TYR A 352 9.98 -45.63 -5.00
CA TYR A 352 8.72 -45.48 -5.73
C TYR A 352 7.58 -45.13 -4.76
N VAL A 353 7.56 -45.71 -3.56
CA VAL A 353 6.56 -45.44 -2.52
C VAL A 353 6.70 -44.01 -1.97
N GLN A 354 7.93 -43.52 -1.79
CA GLN A 354 8.15 -42.15 -1.29
C GLN A 354 7.85 -41.08 -2.34
N LEU A 355 8.14 -41.34 -3.62
CA LEU A 355 7.74 -40.46 -4.71
C LEU A 355 6.22 -40.42 -4.89
N THR A 356 5.56 -41.57 -4.75
CA THR A 356 4.09 -41.63 -4.82
C THR A 356 3.41 -40.95 -3.64
N ASP A 357 3.97 -41.05 -2.45
CA ASP A 357 3.45 -40.33 -1.28
C ASP A 357 3.68 -38.82 -1.40
N SER A 358 4.85 -38.39 -1.87
CA SER A 358 5.12 -36.99 -2.18
C SER A 358 4.23 -36.42 -3.28
N VAL A 359 3.92 -37.20 -4.31
CA VAL A 359 2.97 -36.80 -5.35
C VAL A 359 1.54 -36.77 -4.81
N LYS A 360 1.16 -37.64 -3.89
CA LYS A 360 -0.14 -37.60 -3.22
C LYS A 360 -0.33 -36.36 -2.35
N GLU A 361 0.74 -35.86 -1.71
CA GLU A 361 0.70 -34.66 -0.87
C GLU A 361 0.68 -33.38 -1.67
N ASN A 362 1.13 -33.37 -2.93
CA ASN A 362 1.28 -32.19 -3.77
C ASN A 362 0.28 -32.13 -4.96
N VAL A 363 -0.60 -33.06 -5.07
CA VAL A 363 -1.72 -33.12 -6.04
C VAL A 363 -3.05 -33.02 -5.28
#